data_1ee5c9453d98a5d67add6a214f9e520d
#
_entry.id   1ee5c9453d98a5d67add6a214f9e520d
#
_cell.length_a   1.000
_cell.length_b   1.000
_cell.length_c   1.000
_cell.angle_alpha   90.00
_cell.angle_beta   90.00
_cell.angle_gamma   90.00
#
_symmetry.space_group_name_H-M   'P 1'
#
loop_
_entity.id
_entity.type
_entity.pdbx_description
1 polymer ?
#
loop_
_entity_poly.entity_id
_entity_poly.type
_entity_poly.pdbx_seq_one_letter_code
_entity_poly.pdbx_strand_id
1 'polypeptide(L)'
;EDERRVGCLLHPLQNGGRDLRGVSFYGRELCDGHFCPSYHYISEVEKRSLIKILDSWYLYGLCVTDIDLVKEYFRLVSDGIGEMPPPGCFERPALRDAAGRFFSLKTTWPFRSSSVNRFGKYYFDGSQYMIRPIDYERLGVDKSVFDMIFLSLSSEFAGGEEVKEAEDIIRSLIDDFIRLYRREGGSFPVEEEMKTETGEHG
;
A
#
# COMPACT_ATOMS: atom_id res chain seq x y z
N GLU A 1 -9.00 -16.09 -13.44
CA GLU A 1 -7.76 -15.31 -13.37
C GLU A 1 -6.93 -15.92 -12.26
N ASP A 2 -5.72 -16.37 -12.62
CA ASP A 2 -4.85 -16.95 -11.61
C ASP A 2 -4.31 -15.79 -10.74
N GLU A 3 -4.61 -15.80 -9.48
CA GLU A 3 -4.28 -14.79 -8.48
C GLU A 3 -2.75 -14.62 -8.24
N ARG A 4 -1.93 -15.14 -9.15
CA ARG A 4 -0.48 -15.29 -9.00
C ARG A 4 0.33 -14.09 -9.44
N ARG A 5 -0.27 -13.09 -10.13
CA ARG A 5 0.47 -11.94 -10.66
C ARG A 5 -0.20 -10.65 -10.32
N VAL A 6 0.49 -9.84 -9.54
CA VAL A 6 0.17 -8.42 -9.38
C VAL A 6 0.81 -7.68 -10.56
N GLY A 7 0.00 -6.93 -11.31
CA GLY A 7 0.49 -6.18 -12.45
C GLY A 7 -0.53 -5.16 -12.93
N CYS A 8 -0.09 -4.29 -13.84
CA CYS A 8 -0.96 -3.31 -14.46
C CYS A 8 -1.98 -4.00 -15.38
N LEU A 9 -3.28 -3.81 -15.11
CA LEU A 9 -4.36 -4.34 -15.93
C LEU A 9 -4.30 -3.86 -17.39
N LEU A 10 -3.62 -2.76 -17.66
CA LEU A 10 -3.46 -2.19 -19.00
C LEU A 10 -2.26 -2.77 -19.76
N HIS A 11 -1.43 -3.58 -19.08
CA HIS A 11 -0.24 -4.18 -19.69
C HIS A 11 -0.61 -5.24 -20.74
N PRO A 12 0.12 -5.34 -21.88
CA PRO A 12 -0.15 -6.31 -22.93
C PRO A 12 -0.29 -7.76 -22.47
N LEU A 13 0.49 -8.18 -21.49
CA LEU A 13 0.42 -9.55 -20.93
C LEU A 13 -0.94 -9.91 -20.33
N GLN A 14 -1.73 -8.91 -19.89
CA GLN A 14 -3.07 -9.12 -19.32
C GLN A 14 -4.18 -8.98 -20.39
N ASN A 15 -3.85 -8.49 -21.58
CA ASN A 15 -4.80 -8.11 -22.61
C ASN A 15 -4.56 -8.84 -23.94
N GLY A 16 -4.09 -10.09 -23.89
CA GLY A 16 -3.86 -10.89 -25.10
C GLY A 16 -2.89 -10.24 -26.09
N GLY A 17 -1.88 -9.53 -25.61
CA GLY A 17 -0.90 -8.81 -26.42
C GLY A 17 -1.30 -7.38 -26.78
N ARG A 18 -2.53 -6.95 -26.49
CA ARG A 18 -2.99 -5.57 -26.76
C ARG A 18 -2.51 -4.63 -25.67
N ASP A 19 -1.75 -3.61 -26.06
CA ASP A 19 -1.28 -2.58 -25.15
C ASP A 19 -2.35 -1.50 -24.91
N LEU A 20 -2.92 -1.49 -23.70
CA LEU A 20 -3.92 -0.50 -23.28
C LEU A 20 -3.32 0.63 -22.42
N ARG A 21 -2.00 0.67 -22.22
CA ARG A 21 -1.34 1.71 -21.40
C ARG A 21 -1.56 3.12 -21.93
N GLY A 22 -1.77 3.26 -23.23
CA GLY A 22 -2.09 4.54 -23.87
C GLY A 22 -3.43 5.16 -23.46
N VAL A 23 -4.37 4.39 -22.88
CA VAL A 23 -5.65 4.90 -22.35
C VAL A 23 -5.56 5.28 -20.87
N SER A 24 -4.40 5.08 -20.24
CA SER A 24 -4.20 5.50 -18.85
C SER A 24 -4.09 7.02 -18.77
N PHE A 25 -4.46 7.58 -17.61
CA PHE A 25 -4.27 9.00 -17.30
C PHE A 25 -2.80 9.45 -17.44
N TYR A 26 -1.87 8.53 -17.21
CA TYR A 26 -0.41 8.79 -17.27
C TYR A 26 0.17 8.70 -18.68
N GLY A 27 -0.62 8.21 -19.66
CA GLY A 27 -0.16 7.99 -21.01
C GLY A 27 0.81 6.82 -21.15
N ARG A 28 1.08 6.46 -22.41
CA ARG A 28 1.97 5.33 -22.73
C ARG A 28 3.43 5.63 -22.37
N GLU A 29 3.87 6.87 -22.55
CA GLU A 29 5.26 7.28 -22.40
C GLU A 29 5.77 7.08 -20.97
N LEU A 30 4.92 7.32 -19.95
CA LEU A 30 5.27 7.08 -18.55
C LEU A 30 5.34 5.59 -18.20
N CYS A 31 4.61 4.75 -18.95
CA CYS A 31 4.56 3.31 -18.69
C CYS A 31 5.50 2.50 -19.60
N ASP A 32 6.07 3.13 -20.65
CA ASP A 32 6.94 2.44 -21.60
C ASP A 32 8.32 2.22 -20.98
N GLY A 33 8.69 0.97 -20.82
CA GLY A 33 9.95 0.60 -20.17
C GLY A 33 9.94 0.72 -18.64
N HIS A 34 8.80 1.07 -18.02
CA HIS A 34 8.67 1.21 -16.57
C HIS A 34 7.90 0.01 -15.99
N PHE A 35 8.58 -0.84 -15.26
CA PHE A 35 7.91 -1.77 -14.36
C PHE A 35 7.48 -1.01 -13.12
N CYS A 36 6.19 -1.08 -12.75
CA CYS A 36 5.71 -0.47 -11.52
C CYS A 36 6.55 -0.95 -10.34
N PRO A 37 6.90 -0.07 -9.39
CA PRO A 37 7.68 -0.44 -8.20
C PRO A 37 7.12 -1.66 -7.48
N SER A 38 5.80 -1.86 -7.47
CA SER A 38 5.13 -3.03 -6.91
C SER A 38 5.59 -4.36 -7.52
N TYR A 39 5.97 -4.38 -8.78
CA TYR A 39 6.48 -5.59 -9.42
C TYR A 39 7.80 -6.04 -8.80
N HIS A 40 8.68 -5.10 -8.46
CA HIS A 40 10.02 -5.40 -7.95
C HIS A 40 10.08 -5.49 -6.42
N TYR A 41 9.29 -4.70 -5.71
CA TYR A 41 9.51 -4.44 -4.29
C TYR A 41 8.43 -4.97 -3.36
N ILE A 42 7.23 -5.32 -3.84
CA ILE A 42 6.24 -6.00 -3.01
C ILE A 42 6.58 -7.49 -2.95
N SER A 43 6.84 -7.99 -1.75
CA SER A 43 7.13 -9.42 -1.52
C SER A 43 5.88 -10.28 -1.78
N GLU A 44 6.08 -11.58 -1.96
CA GLU A 44 4.98 -12.53 -2.16
C GLU A 44 4.04 -12.59 -0.95
N VAL A 45 4.59 -12.48 0.26
CA VAL A 45 3.81 -12.42 1.50
C VAL A 45 2.92 -11.19 1.53
N GLU A 46 3.45 -10.01 1.20
CA GLU A 46 2.69 -8.76 1.15
C GLU A 46 1.58 -8.82 0.08
N LYS A 47 1.86 -9.36 -1.11
CA LYS A 47 0.87 -9.53 -2.19
C LYS A 47 -0.31 -10.39 -1.76
N ARG A 48 -0.02 -11.58 -1.24
CA ARG A 48 -1.03 -12.52 -0.75
C ARG A 48 -1.84 -11.92 0.39
N SER A 49 -1.17 -11.21 1.30
CA SER A 49 -1.83 -10.51 2.40
C SER A 49 -2.79 -9.44 1.88
N LEU A 50 -2.36 -8.59 0.95
CA LEU A 50 -3.22 -7.55 0.37
C LEU A 50 -4.47 -8.11 -0.30
N ILE A 51 -4.35 -9.21 -1.05
CA ILE A 51 -5.50 -9.89 -1.68
C ILE A 51 -6.50 -10.38 -0.63
N LYS A 52 -6.02 -10.88 0.51
CA LYS A 52 -6.89 -11.34 1.60
C LYS A 52 -7.51 -10.20 2.40
N ILE A 53 -6.79 -9.09 2.55
CA ILE A 53 -7.25 -7.90 3.31
C ILE A 53 -8.29 -7.10 2.54
N LEU A 54 -8.09 -6.92 1.23
CA LEU A 54 -8.82 -5.93 0.44
C LEU A 54 -9.89 -6.59 -0.45
N ASP A 55 -11.16 -6.29 -0.15
CA ASP A 55 -12.30 -6.77 -0.94
C ASP A 55 -12.57 -5.91 -2.19
N SER A 56 -11.96 -4.71 -2.27
CA SER A 56 -12.16 -3.76 -3.36
C SER A 56 -10.96 -3.73 -4.31
N TRP A 57 -11.17 -4.08 -5.59
CA TRP A 57 -10.15 -3.94 -6.63
C TRP A 57 -9.68 -2.50 -6.84
N TYR A 58 -10.54 -1.53 -6.60
CA TYR A 58 -10.17 -0.12 -6.63
C TYR A 58 -9.17 0.22 -5.53
N LEU A 59 -9.46 -0.16 -4.28
CA LEU A 59 -8.57 0.06 -3.15
C LEU A 59 -7.25 -0.73 -3.31
N TYR A 60 -7.35 -1.97 -3.79
CA TYR A 60 -6.18 -2.77 -4.14
C TYR A 60 -5.29 -2.04 -5.17
N GLY A 61 -5.89 -1.51 -6.25
CA GLY A 61 -5.17 -0.72 -7.25
C GLY A 61 -4.45 0.50 -6.64
N LEU A 62 -5.11 1.24 -5.74
CA LEU A 62 -4.50 2.36 -5.05
C LEU A 62 -3.31 1.94 -4.16
N CYS A 63 -3.39 0.80 -3.50
CA CYS A 63 -2.31 0.29 -2.64
C CYS A 63 -1.11 -0.19 -3.47
N VAL A 64 -1.33 -0.92 -4.56
CA VAL A 64 -0.22 -1.44 -5.37
C VAL A 64 0.45 -0.37 -6.24
N THR A 65 -0.21 0.74 -6.51
CA THR A 65 0.42 1.88 -7.20
C THR A 65 1.23 2.77 -6.25
N ASP A 66 0.96 2.69 -4.96
CA ASP A 66 1.70 3.40 -3.92
C ASP A 66 2.21 2.42 -2.87
N ILE A 67 3.31 1.75 -3.20
CA ILE A 67 3.87 0.67 -2.39
C ILE A 67 4.38 1.13 -1.04
N ASP A 68 4.69 2.41 -0.86
CA ASP A 68 5.26 2.90 0.39
C ASP A 68 4.28 2.75 1.55
N LEU A 69 2.97 2.97 1.31
CA LEU A 69 1.94 2.72 2.31
C LEU A 69 1.91 1.25 2.74
N VAL A 70 2.03 0.34 1.76
CA VAL A 70 2.03 -1.10 2.00
C VAL A 70 3.27 -1.50 2.81
N LYS A 71 4.44 -1.05 2.36
CA LYS A 71 5.71 -1.34 3.04
C LYS A 71 5.75 -0.83 4.47
N GLU A 72 5.31 0.41 4.68
CA GLU A 72 5.29 1.01 6.01
C GLU A 72 4.29 0.31 6.94
N TYR A 73 3.11 -0.09 6.44
CA TYR A 73 2.18 -0.89 7.22
C TYR A 73 2.82 -2.17 7.73
N PHE A 74 3.35 -3.00 6.81
CA PHE A 74 3.94 -4.28 7.19
C PHE A 74 5.20 -4.11 8.04
N ARG A 75 6.01 -3.08 7.81
CA ARG A 75 7.15 -2.77 8.66
C ARG A 75 6.71 -2.46 10.10
N LEU A 76 5.78 -1.52 10.29
CA LEU A 76 5.31 -1.11 11.61
C LEU A 76 4.66 -2.26 12.38
N VAL A 77 3.84 -3.05 11.69
CA VAL A 77 3.19 -4.21 12.29
C VAL A 77 4.25 -5.26 12.66
N SER A 78 5.18 -5.56 11.76
CA SER A 78 6.24 -6.55 12.02
C SER A 78 7.14 -6.13 13.17
N ASP A 79 7.50 -4.85 13.25
CA ASP A 79 8.27 -4.29 14.37
C ASP A 79 7.51 -4.46 15.70
N GLY A 80 6.19 -4.25 15.67
CA GLY A 80 5.37 -4.36 16.87
C GLY A 80 5.10 -5.79 17.33
N ILE A 81 4.99 -6.76 16.44
CA ILE A 81 4.73 -8.17 16.80
C ILE A 81 6.00 -9.02 16.89
N GLY A 82 7.10 -8.57 16.29
CA GLY A 82 8.39 -9.26 16.25
C GLY A 82 8.57 -10.21 15.06
N GLU A 83 7.60 -10.29 14.16
CA GLU A 83 7.62 -11.14 12.96
C GLU A 83 6.76 -10.55 11.84
N MET A 84 6.98 -10.99 10.61
CA MET A 84 6.10 -10.65 9.48
C MET A 84 4.80 -11.46 9.61
N PRO A 85 3.61 -10.80 9.66
CA PRO A 85 2.35 -11.53 9.73
C PRO A 85 2.15 -12.41 8.50
N PRO A 86 1.91 -13.71 8.66
CA PRO A 86 1.69 -14.60 7.52
C PRO A 86 0.34 -14.32 6.86
N PRO A 87 0.19 -14.52 5.54
CA PRO A 87 -1.07 -14.27 4.84
C PRO A 87 -2.27 -15.00 5.44
N GLY A 88 -2.06 -16.20 6.00
CA GLY A 88 -3.10 -16.98 6.68
C GLY A 88 -3.73 -16.30 7.89
N CYS A 89 -3.07 -15.30 8.51
CA CYS A 89 -3.64 -14.58 9.63
C CYS A 89 -4.86 -13.73 9.21
N PHE A 90 -4.90 -13.27 7.95
CA PHE A 90 -6.00 -12.46 7.41
C PHE A 90 -7.25 -13.28 7.03
N GLU A 91 -7.23 -14.59 7.19
CA GLU A 91 -8.43 -15.41 7.17
C GLU A 91 -9.29 -15.21 8.43
N ARG A 92 -8.70 -14.69 9.50
CA ARG A 92 -9.41 -14.25 10.70
C ARG A 92 -10.09 -12.90 10.43
N PRO A 93 -11.44 -12.81 10.50
CA PRO A 93 -12.16 -11.57 10.18
C PRO A 93 -11.67 -10.36 10.99
N ALA A 94 -11.39 -10.55 12.28
CA ALA A 94 -10.94 -9.45 13.14
C ALA A 94 -9.60 -8.85 12.69
N LEU A 95 -8.65 -9.67 12.23
CA LEU A 95 -7.35 -9.24 11.74
C LEU A 95 -7.47 -8.61 10.34
N ARG A 96 -8.25 -9.23 9.46
CA ARG A 96 -8.55 -8.69 8.14
C ARG A 96 -9.19 -7.31 8.23
N ASP A 97 -10.21 -7.17 9.09
CA ASP A 97 -10.93 -5.91 9.25
C ASP A 97 -10.05 -4.82 9.88
N ALA A 98 -9.18 -5.19 10.84
CA ALA A 98 -8.22 -4.25 11.41
C ALA A 98 -7.22 -3.72 10.36
N ALA A 99 -6.64 -4.60 9.55
CA ALA A 99 -5.77 -4.22 8.44
C ALA A 99 -6.53 -3.43 7.37
N GLY A 100 -7.76 -3.86 7.04
CA GLY A 100 -8.63 -3.18 6.07
C GLY A 100 -8.93 -1.73 6.45
N ARG A 101 -9.14 -1.44 7.75
CA ARG A 101 -9.32 -0.06 8.23
C ARG A 101 -8.10 0.83 7.96
N PHE A 102 -6.89 0.29 8.12
CA PHE A 102 -5.68 1.06 7.78
C PHE A 102 -5.62 1.37 6.27
N PHE A 103 -5.79 0.38 5.42
CA PHE A 103 -5.71 0.60 3.96
C PHE A 103 -6.86 1.46 3.43
N SER A 104 -8.03 1.45 4.08
CA SER A 104 -9.15 2.31 3.71
C SER A 104 -8.84 3.80 3.86
N LEU A 105 -7.80 4.17 4.61
CA LEU A 105 -7.30 5.55 4.67
C LEU A 105 -6.93 6.11 3.29
N LYS A 106 -6.62 5.26 2.32
CA LYS A 106 -6.45 5.70 0.91
C LYS A 106 -7.65 6.45 0.35
N THR A 107 -8.83 6.23 0.89
CA THR A 107 -10.07 6.88 0.42
C THR A 107 -10.74 7.74 1.49
N THR A 108 -10.41 7.55 2.76
CA THR A 108 -11.10 8.18 3.90
C THR A 108 -10.21 9.13 4.72
N TRP A 109 -8.98 9.38 4.27
CA TRP A 109 -8.01 10.18 5.02
C TRP A 109 -8.50 11.63 5.24
N PRO A 110 -8.66 12.10 6.50
CA PRO A 110 -9.24 13.41 6.78
C PRO A 110 -8.33 14.58 6.39
N PHE A 111 -7.02 14.39 6.41
CA PHE A 111 -6.03 15.42 6.10
C PHE A 111 -5.56 15.38 4.64
N ARG A 112 -6.34 14.77 3.75
CA ARG A 112 -5.99 14.68 2.34
C ARG A 112 -6.02 16.07 1.69
N SER A 113 -4.96 16.40 0.96
CA SER A 113 -4.91 17.60 0.11
C SER A 113 -6.05 17.60 -0.90
N SER A 114 -6.69 18.75 -1.08
CA SER A 114 -7.70 18.99 -2.11
C SER A 114 -7.10 19.27 -3.51
N SER A 115 -5.78 19.31 -3.63
CA SER A 115 -5.08 19.57 -4.88
C SER A 115 -5.35 18.47 -5.91
N VAL A 116 -5.91 18.83 -7.07
CA VAL A 116 -6.18 17.91 -8.18
C VAL A 116 -4.92 17.35 -8.84
N ASN A 117 -3.78 18.03 -8.65
CA ASN A 117 -2.49 17.64 -9.23
C ASN A 117 -1.71 16.68 -8.33
N ARG A 118 -2.30 16.19 -7.24
CA ARG A 118 -1.63 15.33 -6.27
C ARG A 118 -2.20 13.92 -6.30
N PHE A 119 -1.29 12.96 -6.41
CA PHE A 119 -1.62 11.53 -6.32
C PHE A 119 -0.63 10.83 -5.39
N GLY A 120 -1.10 10.43 -4.22
CA GLY A 120 -0.22 9.90 -3.19
C GLY A 120 0.89 10.89 -2.86
N LYS A 121 2.14 10.43 -2.87
CA LYS A 121 3.33 11.27 -2.66
C LYS A 121 3.72 12.16 -3.85
N TYR A 122 3.15 11.91 -5.02
CA TYR A 122 3.51 12.61 -6.24
C TYR A 122 2.67 13.86 -6.46
N TYR A 123 3.33 14.91 -6.91
CA TYR A 123 2.75 16.17 -7.34
C TYR A 123 3.08 16.38 -8.81
N PHE A 124 2.07 16.64 -9.63
CA PHE A 124 2.23 16.83 -11.07
C PHE A 124 2.30 18.32 -11.42
N ASP A 125 3.39 18.71 -12.08
CA ASP A 125 3.55 20.00 -12.71
C ASP A 125 3.75 19.78 -14.21
N GLY A 126 2.66 19.96 -14.97
CA GLY A 126 2.63 19.58 -16.38
C GLY A 126 2.88 18.08 -16.59
N SER A 127 3.95 17.73 -17.31
CA SER A 127 4.36 16.34 -17.57
C SER A 127 5.38 15.79 -16.56
N GLN A 128 5.83 16.62 -15.62
CA GLN A 128 6.78 16.22 -14.59
C GLN A 128 6.07 15.87 -13.28
N TYR A 129 6.58 14.86 -12.60
CA TYR A 129 6.15 14.54 -11.26
C TYR A 129 7.27 14.76 -10.25
N MET A 130 6.91 15.32 -9.10
CA MET A 130 7.83 15.61 -8.01
C MET A 130 7.24 15.08 -6.71
N ILE A 131 8.10 14.78 -5.74
CA ILE A 131 7.67 14.52 -4.37
C ILE A 131 7.71 15.86 -3.63
N ARG A 132 6.57 16.26 -3.03
CA ARG A 132 6.50 17.44 -2.20
C ARG A 132 6.61 17.01 -0.75
N PRO A 133 7.74 17.27 -0.08
CA PRO A 133 7.88 16.94 1.33
C PRO A 133 6.92 17.76 2.19
N ILE A 134 6.57 17.22 3.35
CA ILE A 134 5.83 17.96 4.37
C ILE A 134 6.81 18.90 5.05
N ASP A 135 6.43 20.17 5.14
CA ASP A 135 7.24 21.22 5.75
C ASP A 135 6.99 21.26 7.27
N TYR A 136 7.64 20.35 7.99
CA TYR A 136 7.50 20.21 9.45
C TYR A 136 8.03 21.42 10.21
N GLU A 137 9.03 22.13 9.68
CA GLU A 137 9.56 23.35 10.27
C GLU A 137 8.48 24.46 10.27
N ARG A 138 7.80 24.67 9.15
CA ARG A 138 6.66 25.59 9.05
C ARG A 138 5.52 25.21 9.99
N LEU A 139 5.30 23.90 10.22
CA LEU A 139 4.26 23.39 11.11
C LEU A 139 4.65 23.48 12.60
N GLY A 140 5.91 23.78 12.91
CA GLY A 140 6.43 23.92 14.29
C GLY A 140 6.52 22.61 15.05
N VAL A 141 6.75 21.49 14.35
CA VAL A 141 6.88 20.15 14.93
C VAL A 141 8.07 19.40 14.32
N ASP A 142 8.55 18.38 15.00
CA ASP A 142 9.56 17.49 14.47
C ASP A 142 8.99 16.61 13.34
N LYS A 143 9.88 16.12 12.47
CA LYS A 143 9.49 15.19 11.41
C LYS A 143 8.86 13.92 11.97
N SER A 144 7.65 13.62 11.52
CA SER A 144 6.91 12.44 11.96
C SER A 144 7.60 11.13 11.55
N VAL A 145 7.52 10.12 12.42
CA VAL A 145 7.90 8.74 12.09
C VAL A 145 6.97 8.11 11.04
N PHE A 146 5.81 8.70 10.81
CA PHE A 146 4.82 8.29 9.80
C PHE A 146 4.88 9.13 8.51
N ASP A 147 5.96 9.89 8.30
CA ASP A 147 6.11 10.78 7.14
C ASP A 147 5.81 10.10 5.80
N MET A 148 6.33 8.88 5.59
CA MET A 148 6.05 8.12 4.36
C MET A 148 4.57 7.76 4.20
N ILE A 149 3.89 7.43 5.28
CA ILE A 149 2.44 7.18 5.28
C ILE A 149 1.68 8.46 4.93
N PHE A 150 2.03 9.57 5.56
CA PHE A 150 1.41 10.87 5.27
C PHE A 150 1.59 11.30 3.82
N LEU A 151 2.79 11.12 3.26
CA LEU A 151 3.04 11.37 1.85
C LEU A 151 2.18 10.48 0.96
N SER A 152 2.11 9.18 1.25
CA SER A 152 1.29 8.21 0.52
C SER A 152 -0.20 8.50 0.59
N LEU A 153 -0.68 9.08 1.70
CA LEU A 153 -2.06 9.51 1.88
C LEU A 153 -2.35 10.90 1.29
N SER A 154 -1.35 11.55 0.65
CA SER A 154 -1.46 12.91 0.10
C SER A 154 -1.77 13.95 1.18
N SER A 155 -1.20 13.82 2.39
CA SER A 155 -1.52 14.68 3.52
C SER A 155 -1.10 16.13 3.31
N GLU A 156 -1.93 17.04 3.79
CA GLU A 156 -1.65 18.48 3.88
C GLU A 156 -2.17 18.94 5.24
N PHE A 157 -1.29 19.57 6.02
CA PHE A 157 -1.58 19.98 7.39
C PHE A 157 -1.57 21.51 7.53
N ALA A 158 -2.56 22.02 8.24
CA ALA A 158 -2.64 23.46 8.56
C ALA A 158 -1.69 23.85 9.70
N GLY A 159 -1.43 22.94 10.63
CA GLY A 159 -0.57 23.17 11.79
C GLY A 159 -0.13 21.88 12.49
N GLY A 160 0.72 22.03 13.50
CA GLY A 160 1.29 20.89 14.23
C GLY A 160 0.28 20.04 14.99
N GLU A 161 -0.87 20.60 15.39
CA GLU A 161 -1.93 19.82 16.06
C GLU A 161 -2.55 18.81 15.12
N GLU A 162 -2.74 19.16 13.82
CA GLU A 162 -3.23 18.20 12.84
C GLU A 162 -2.23 17.06 12.56
N VAL A 163 -0.92 17.36 12.64
CA VAL A 163 0.12 16.32 12.53
C VAL A 163 -0.01 15.32 13.68
N LYS A 164 -0.19 15.79 14.92
CA LYS A 164 -0.36 14.92 16.09
C LYS A 164 -1.64 14.07 15.99
N GLU A 165 -2.76 14.69 15.61
CA GLU A 165 -4.02 13.96 15.40
C GLU A 165 -3.87 12.88 14.31
N ALA A 166 -3.17 13.20 13.24
CA ALA A 166 -2.85 12.26 12.17
C ALA A 166 -1.97 11.09 12.65
N GLU A 167 -0.95 11.37 13.49
CA GLU A 167 -0.12 10.36 14.13
C GLU A 167 -0.94 9.43 15.03
N ASP A 168 -1.85 9.98 15.82
CA ASP A 168 -2.68 9.21 16.73
C ASP A 168 -3.63 8.28 15.98
N ILE A 169 -4.17 8.71 14.85
CA ILE A 169 -4.98 7.85 13.97
C ILE A 169 -4.15 6.67 13.47
N ILE A 170 -2.97 6.92 12.91
CA ILE A 170 -2.11 5.84 12.37
C ILE A 170 -1.68 4.90 13.49
N ARG A 171 -1.20 5.43 14.61
CA ARG A 171 -0.76 4.66 15.77
C ARG A 171 -1.88 3.77 16.30
N SER A 172 -3.08 4.30 16.47
CA SER A 172 -4.23 3.55 16.95
C SER A 172 -4.58 2.37 16.05
N LEU A 173 -4.54 2.54 14.72
CA LEU A 173 -4.83 1.47 13.77
C LEU A 173 -3.76 0.36 13.79
N ILE A 174 -2.49 0.72 13.90
CA ILE A 174 -1.38 -0.24 14.00
C ILE A 174 -1.46 -0.99 15.33
N ASP A 175 -1.64 -0.29 16.44
CA ASP A 175 -1.73 -0.88 17.79
C ASP A 175 -2.94 -1.81 17.92
N ASP A 176 -4.07 -1.47 17.30
CA ASP A 176 -5.25 -2.34 17.25
C ASP A 176 -4.95 -3.67 16.57
N PHE A 177 -4.26 -3.65 15.42
CA PHE A 177 -3.87 -4.86 14.73
C PHE A 177 -2.90 -5.70 15.59
N ILE A 178 -1.85 -5.09 16.14
CA ILE A 178 -0.85 -5.75 16.97
C ILE A 178 -1.52 -6.42 18.19
N ARG A 179 -2.42 -5.72 18.86
CA ARG A 179 -3.16 -6.23 20.00
C ARG A 179 -4.03 -7.43 19.64
N LEU A 180 -4.75 -7.35 18.51
CA LEU A 180 -5.57 -8.44 18.00
C LEU A 180 -4.72 -9.65 17.62
N TYR A 181 -3.62 -9.45 16.93
CA TYR A 181 -2.69 -10.50 16.51
C TYR A 181 -2.15 -11.28 17.72
N ARG A 182 -1.69 -10.56 18.75
CA ARG A 182 -1.20 -11.18 19.99
C ARG A 182 -2.28 -11.96 20.73
N ARG A 183 -3.52 -11.47 20.71
CA ARG A 183 -4.66 -12.16 21.32
C ARG A 183 -4.99 -13.46 20.61
N GLU A 184 -4.88 -13.52 19.32
CA GLU A 184 -5.13 -14.73 18.50
C GLU A 184 -4.02 -15.80 18.66
N GLY A 185 -2.96 -15.51 19.41
CA GLY A 185 -1.93 -16.46 19.82
C GLY A 185 -0.86 -16.78 18.78
N GLY A 186 -0.75 -16.02 17.67
CA GLY A 186 0.34 -16.13 16.69
C GLY A 186 0.46 -17.48 15.95
N SER A 187 -0.45 -18.43 16.18
CA SER A 187 -0.43 -19.75 15.52
C SER A 187 -1.37 -19.72 14.31
N PHE A 188 -0.82 -19.37 13.15
CA PHE A 188 -1.56 -19.32 11.90
C PHE A 188 -1.12 -20.41 10.94
N PRO A 189 -2.01 -20.90 10.05
CA PRO A 189 -1.63 -21.87 9.04
C PRO A 189 -0.50 -21.33 8.18
N VAL A 190 0.61 -22.04 8.11
CA VAL A 190 1.64 -21.80 7.12
C VAL A 190 1.10 -22.37 5.81
N GLU A 191 0.83 -21.49 4.84
CA GLU A 191 0.51 -21.94 3.49
C GLU A 191 1.75 -22.66 2.94
N GLU A 192 1.64 -23.96 2.65
CA GLU A 192 2.70 -24.71 1.99
C GLU A 192 3.05 -24.00 0.66
N GLU A 193 4.33 -23.70 0.48
CA GLU A 193 4.85 -23.22 -0.80
C GLU A 193 4.46 -24.26 -1.87
N MET A 194 3.54 -23.88 -2.76
CA MET A 194 3.27 -24.71 -3.94
C MET A 194 4.56 -24.77 -4.75
N LYS A 195 5.23 -25.91 -4.65
CA LYS A 195 6.38 -26.23 -5.50
C LYS A 195 5.96 -25.98 -6.94
N THR A 196 6.58 -25.00 -7.57
CA THR A 196 6.52 -24.83 -9.02
C THR A 196 7.17 -26.08 -9.63
N GLU A 197 6.34 -26.99 -10.13
CA GLU A 197 6.84 -27.98 -11.09
C GLU A 197 7.31 -27.21 -12.32
N THR A 198 8.61 -27.00 -12.39
CA THR A 198 9.28 -26.64 -13.63
C THR A 198 9.14 -27.83 -14.57
N GLY A 199 8.06 -27.83 -15.36
CA GLY A 199 7.95 -28.72 -16.50
C GLY A 199 9.04 -28.36 -17.50
N GLU A 200 10.14 -29.08 -17.44
CA GLU A 200 11.06 -29.23 -18.56
C GLU A 200 10.28 -29.86 -19.71
N HIS A 201 9.95 -29.08 -20.71
CA HIS A 201 9.60 -29.59 -22.02
C HIS A 201 10.84 -29.49 -22.89
N GLY A 202 11.46 -30.68 -23.11
CA GLY A 202 12.46 -30.93 -24.14
C GLY A 202 11.93 -30.76 -25.57
#